data_2d7122d23b488e0f0f55d9b36c0f5c63
#
_entry.id   2d7122d23b488e0f0f55d9b36c0f5c63
#
_cell.length_a   1.000
_cell.length_b   1.000
_cell.length_c   1.000
_cell.angle_alpha   90.00
_cell.angle_beta   90.00
_cell.angle_gamma   90.00
#
_symmetry.space_group_name_H-M   'P 1'
#
loop_
_entity.id
_entity.type
_entity.pdbx_description
1 polymer ?
#
loop_
_entity_poly.entity_id
_entity_poly.type
_entity_poly.pdbx_seq_one_letter_code
_entity_poly.pdbx_strand_id
1 'polypeptide(L)'
;MKFSNRRKRQNIDISMLNLIDVIFMLLIFFMLATTFNNYSQFQLSVPKTSAQLEKKEDTKIEVIVNKDKKYFLKIDNKTRELSQNEIASEFSKLPKESLKNITLTADEHLEYKDIVDTMSILKNMNIENISLNIQNKN
;
A
#
# COMPACT_ATOMS: atom_id res chain seq x y z
N MET A 1 80.25 -1.30 -12.79
CA MET A 1 79.29 -1.49 -11.68
C MET A 1 77.90 -1.47 -12.22
N LYS A 2 77.22 -2.61 -12.26
CA LYS A 2 75.82 -2.68 -12.68
C LYS A 2 74.93 -2.65 -11.43
N PHE A 3 74.25 -1.56 -11.23
CA PHE A 3 73.24 -1.46 -10.19
C PHE A 3 71.96 -2.11 -10.72
N SER A 4 71.73 -3.36 -10.33
CA SER A 4 70.47 -4.06 -10.58
C SER A 4 69.40 -3.53 -9.60
N ASN A 5 68.60 -2.61 -10.04
CA ASN A 5 67.46 -2.09 -9.28
C ASN A 5 66.34 -3.14 -9.31
N ARG A 6 66.38 -4.10 -8.41
CA ARG A 6 65.29 -5.03 -8.17
C ARG A 6 64.12 -4.26 -7.60
N ARG A 7 63.19 -3.86 -8.44
CA ARG A 7 61.86 -3.42 -8.01
C ARG A 7 61.22 -4.57 -7.22
N LYS A 8 61.18 -4.42 -5.90
CA LYS A 8 60.38 -5.27 -5.05
C LYS A 8 58.95 -5.15 -5.52
N ARG A 9 58.39 -6.21 -6.10
CA ARG A 9 56.95 -6.34 -6.32
C ARG A 9 56.31 -6.36 -4.93
N GLN A 10 55.63 -5.28 -4.57
CA GLN A 10 54.76 -5.29 -3.41
C GLN A 10 53.59 -6.21 -3.77
N ASN A 11 53.58 -7.39 -3.19
CA ASN A 11 52.37 -8.22 -3.19
C ASN A 11 51.34 -7.45 -2.38
N ILE A 12 50.34 -6.94 -3.07
CA ILE A 12 49.18 -6.36 -2.43
C ILE A 12 48.35 -7.58 -1.97
N ASP A 13 48.62 -8.05 -0.79
CA ASP A 13 47.79 -9.03 -0.10
C ASP A 13 46.50 -8.30 0.28
N ILE A 14 45.52 -8.40 -0.58
CA ILE A 14 44.15 -7.98 -0.26
C ILE A 14 43.71 -8.91 0.85
N SER A 15 43.65 -8.39 2.07
CA SER A 15 43.16 -9.15 3.21
C SER A 15 41.74 -9.65 2.93
N MET A 16 41.54 -10.94 3.04
CA MET A 16 40.22 -11.55 2.90
C MET A 16 39.18 -10.93 3.86
N LEU A 17 39.64 -10.47 5.02
CA LEU A 17 38.82 -9.74 5.98
C LEU A 17 38.26 -8.43 5.40
N ASN A 18 39.08 -7.66 4.66
CA ASN A 18 38.62 -6.42 4.06
C ASN A 18 37.61 -6.68 2.93
N LEU A 19 37.77 -7.78 2.17
CA LEU A 19 36.85 -8.17 1.13
C LEU A 19 35.50 -8.58 1.72
N ILE A 20 35.51 -9.36 2.80
CA ILE A 20 34.29 -9.78 3.51
C ILE A 20 33.54 -8.57 4.07
N ASP A 21 34.23 -7.59 4.60
CA ASP A 21 33.65 -6.36 5.14
C ASP A 21 32.89 -5.58 4.06
N VAL A 22 33.49 -5.40 2.88
CA VAL A 22 32.84 -4.73 1.75
C VAL A 22 31.59 -5.50 1.28
N ILE A 23 31.68 -6.81 1.18
CA ILE A 23 30.53 -7.64 0.80
C ILE A 23 29.43 -7.54 1.85
N PHE A 24 29.77 -7.54 3.13
CA PHE A 24 28.81 -7.44 4.21
C PHE A 24 28.11 -6.06 4.23
N MET A 25 28.86 -4.98 3.99
CA MET A 25 28.32 -3.63 3.86
C MET A 25 27.36 -3.51 2.68
N LEU A 26 27.69 -4.13 1.54
CA LEU A 26 26.80 -4.19 0.38
C LEU A 26 25.51 -4.96 0.69
N LEU A 27 25.61 -6.09 1.39
CA LEU A 27 24.43 -6.86 1.80
C LEU A 27 23.51 -6.06 2.70
N ILE A 28 24.06 -5.36 3.71
CA ILE A 28 23.29 -4.51 4.60
C ILE A 28 22.66 -3.36 3.81
N PHE A 29 23.40 -2.75 2.90
CA PHE A 29 22.88 -1.67 2.06
C PHE A 29 21.71 -2.14 1.20
N PHE A 30 21.83 -3.29 0.53
CA PHE A 30 20.72 -3.86 -0.25
C PHE A 30 19.55 -4.25 0.63
N MET A 31 19.78 -4.78 1.82
CA MET A 31 18.73 -5.11 2.76
C MET A 31 17.95 -3.87 3.19
N LEU A 32 18.63 -2.78 3.51
CA LEU A 32 17.99 -1.50 3.85
C LEU A 32 17.29 -0.88 2.64
N ALA A 33 17.91 -0.92 1.47
CA ALA A 33 17.33 -0.36 0.25
C ALA A 33 16.04 -1.09 -0.18
N THR A 34 15.95 -2.40 0.06
CA THR A 34 14.73 -3.17 -0.23
C THR A 34 13.62 -2.92 0.79
N THR A 35 13.94 -2.48 2.00
CA THR A 35 12.93 -2.18 3.03
C THR A 35 12.10 -0.94 2.69
N PHE A 36 12.60 -0.04 1.85
CA PHE A 36 11.86 1.16 1.43
C PHE A 36 10.81 0.91 0.33
N ASN A 37 10.74 -0.29 -0.23
CA ASN A 37 9.90 -0.58 -1.41
C ASN A 37 8.54 -1.19 -1.07
N ASN A 38 8.11 -1.20 0.19
CA ASN A 38 6.87 -1.87 0.58
C ASN A 38 5.62 -1.00 0.58
N TYR A 39 5.63 0.09 -0.16
CA TYR A 39 4.37 0.73 -0.56
C TYR A 39 4.10 0.43 -2.04
N SER A 40 3.91 -0.83 -2.34
CA SER A 40 3.21 -1.20 -3.55
C SER A 40 1.78 -0.71 -3.40
N GLN A 41 1.52 0.48 -3.90
CA GLN A 41 0.20 0.80 -4.39
C GLN A 41 -0.12 -0.30 -5.41
N PHE A 42 -0.99 -1.21 -5.04
CA PHE A 42 -1.65 -2.02 -6.03
C PHE A 42 -2.52 -1.08 -6.86
N GLN A 43 -1.88 -0.39 -7.80
CA GLN A 43 -2.60 0.19 -8.91
C GLN A 43 -3.07 -0.99 -9.76
N LEU A 44 -4.27 -1.47 -9.46
CA LEU A 44 -5.03 -2.24 -10.42
C LEU A 44 -5.24 -1.31 -11.61
N SER A 45 -4.39 -1.48 -12.60
CA SER A 45 -4.47 -0.78 -13.87
C SER A 45 -5.77 -1.24 -14.55
N VAL A 46 -6.82 -0.49 -14.33
CA VAL A 46 -8.05 -0.65 -15.11
C VAL A 46 -7.73 -0.14 -16.52
N PRO A 47 -7.91 -0.94 -17.57
CA PRO A 47 -7.74 -0.46 -18.93
C PRO A 47 -8.67 0.74 -19.16
N LYS A 48 -8.10 1.88 -19.47
CA LYS A 48 -8.84 3.07 -19.90
C LYS A 48 -9.40 2.76 -21.29
N THR A 49 -10.60 2.25 -21.35
CA THR A 49 -11.41 2.41 -22.56
C THR A 49 -11.84 3.87 -22.61
N SER A 50 -11.26 4.59 -23.54
CA SER A 50 -11.64 5.94 -23.88
C SER A 50 -13.06 5.96 -24.48
N ALA A 51 -14.06 6.02 -23.61
CA ALA A 51 -15.36 6.52 -23.96
C ALA A 51 -15.57 7.77 -23.10
N GLN A 52 -15.43 8.93 -23.75
CA GLN A 52 -15.96 10.18 -23.24
C GLN A 52 -17.48 10.00 -23.09
N LEU A 53 -17.89 9.68 -21.88
CA LEU A 53 -19.27 9.83 -21.44
C LEU A 53 -19.25 10.83 -20.28
N GLU A 54 -20.11 11.80 -20.43
CA GLU A 54 -20.41 12.92 -19.55
C GLU A 54 -20.08 12.63 -18.08
N LYS A 55 -19.33 13.55 -17.47
CA LYS A 55 -19.14 13.62 -16.02
C LYS A 55 -20.48 13.78 -15.33
N LYS A 56 -21.17 12.66 -15.09
CA LYS A 56 -22.00 12.55 -13.90
C LYS A 56 -21.00 12.56 -12.75
N GLU A 57 -21.16 13.52 -11.86
CA GLU A 57 -20.42 13.54 -10.59
C GLU A 57 -20.75 12.22 -9.89
N ASP A 58 -19.84 11.25 -10.04
CA ASP A 58 -19.94 9.98 -9.34
C ASP A 58 -19.84 10.26 -7.85
N THR A 59 -20.93 10.03 -7.14
CA THR A 59 -20.98 10.12 -5.69
C THR A 59 -19.87 9.26 -5.12
N LYS A 60 -18.87 9.90 -4.52
CA LYS A 60 -17.74 9.18 -3.92
C LYS A 60 -18.17 8.62 -2.58
N ILE A 61 -18.15 7.31 -2.47
CA ILE A 61 -18.42 6.59 -1.24
C ILE A 61 -17.11 6.07 -0.67
N GLU A 62 -16.83 6.43 0.56
CA GLU A 62 -15.65 6.01 1.29
C GLU A 62 -16.06 5.40 2.62
N VAL A 63 -15.57 4.19 2.88
CA VAL A 63 -15.69 3.52 4.18
C VAL A 63 -14.37 3.70 4.92
N ILE A 64 -14.43 4.29 6.09
CA ILE A 64 -13.25 4.55 6.90
C ILE A 64 -13.32 3.66 8.15
N VAL A 65 -12.24 2.95 8.43
CA VAL A 65 -12.08 2.16 9.65
C VAL A 65 -10.92 2.73 10.45
N ASN A 66 -11.20 3.20 11.65
CA ASN A 66 -10.18 3.76 12.53
C ASN A 66 -9.48 2.67 13.36
N LYS A 67 -8.41 3.05 14.07
CA LYS A 67 -7.66 2.17 14.96
C LYS A 67 -8.50 1.48 16.05
N ASP A 68 -9.61 2.08 16.46
CA ASP A 68 -10.53 1.55 17.48
C ASP A 68 -11.60 0.62 16.89
N LYS A 69 -11.42 0.22 15.61
CA LYS A 69 -12.34 -0.65 14.84
C LYS A 69 -13.74 -0.06 14.67
N LYS A 70 -13.84 1.27 14.68
CA LYS A 70 -15.06 1.99 14.36
C LYS A 70 -15.16 2.29 12.89
N TYR A 71 -16.36 2.14 12.35
CA TYR A 71 -16.67 2.36 10.95
C TYR A 71 -17.30 3.72 10.74
N PHE A 72 -16.86 4.41 9.70
CA PHE A 72 -17.42 5.68 9.27
C PHE A 72 -17.74 5.58 7.78
N LEU A 73 -18.93 5.99 7.43
CA LEU A 73 -19.35 6.11 6.04
C LEU A 73 -19.28 7.58 5.64
N LYS A 74 -18.48 7.87 4.65
CA LYS A 74 -18.37 9.18 4.04
C LYS A 74 -18.98 9.16 2.64
N ILE A 75 -20.00 9.97 2.44
CA ILE A 75 -20.65 10.17 1.17
C ILE A 75 -20.53 11.64 0.83
N ASP A 76 -19.82 11.96 -0.26
CA ASP A 76 -19.41 13.31 -0.62
C ASP A 76 -18.66 13.99 0.53
N ASN A 77 -19.26 14.97 1.19
CA ASN A 77 -18.67 15.69 2.33
C ASN A 77 -19.30 15.35 3.68
N LYS A 78 -20.22 14.38 3.73
CA LYS A 78 -20.91 13.98 4.96
C LYS A 78 -20.31 12.70 5.50
N THR A 79 -19.85 12.72 6.74
CA THR A 79 -19.31 11.55 7.44
C THR A 79 -20.25 11.14 8.57
N ARG A 80 -20.57 9.87 8.64
CA ARG A 80 -21.44 9.29 9.66
C ARG A 80 -20.79 8.05 10.27
N GLU A 81 -20.81 7.93 11.58
CA GLU A 81 -20.40 6.72 12.28
C GLU A 81 -21.47 5.63 12.15
N LEU A 82 -21.03 4.41 11.84
CA LEU A 82 -21.90 3.24 11.68
C LEU A 82 -21.35 2.08 12.51
N SER A 83 -22.23 1.22 12.98
CA SER A 83 -21.81 -0.10 13.45
C SER A 83 -21.59 -1.06 12.28
N GLN A 84 -20.83 -2.12 12.50
CA GLN A 84 -20.56 -3.13 11.47
C GLN A 84 -21.87 -3.71 10.87
N ASN A 85 -22.89 -3.89 11.69
CA ASN A 85 -24.18 -4.43 11.26
C ASN A 85 -25.01 -3.43 10.44
N GLU A 86 -24.78 -2.13 10.62
CA GLU A 86 -25.50 -1.07 9.90
C GLU A 86 -24.94 -0.82 8.51
N ILE A 87 -23.70 -1.26 8.23
CA ILE A 87 -23.06 -1.06 6.93
C ILE A 87 -23.93 -1.65 5.81
N ALA A 88 -24.35 -2.90 5.95
CA ALA A 88 -25.16 -3.57 4.94
C ALA A 88 -26.52 -2.87 4.72
N SER A 89 -27.16 -2.41 5.79
CA SER A 89 -28.45 -1.71 5.70
C SER A 89 -28.32 -0.33 5.06
N GLU A 90 -27.27 0.41 5.36
CA GLU A 90 -27.01 1.72 4.76
C GLU A 90 -26.66 1.60 3.28
N PHE A 91 -25.85 0.61 2.90
CA PHE A 91 -25.52 0.37 1.51
C PHE A 91 -26.71 -0.07 0.67
N SER A 92 -27.65 -0.80 1.24
CA SER A 92 -28.87 -1.21 0.54
C SER A 92 -29.79 -0.04 0.15
N LYS A 93 -29.66 1.10 0.87
CA LYS A 93 -30.40 2.34 0.58
C LYS A 93 -29.78 3.17 -0.53
N LEU A 94 -28.54 2.87 -0.92
CA LEU A 94 -27.81 3.62 -1.93
C LEU A 94 -28.09 3.09 -3.34
N PRO A 95 -28.04 3.94 -4.38
CA PRO A 95 -28.17 3.52 -5.76
C PRO A 95 -27.06 2.51 -6.11
N LYS A 96 -27.42 1.46 -6.83
CA LYS A 96 -26.46 0.42 -7.25
C LYS A 96 -25.31 0.98 -8.09
N GLU A 97 -25.55 2.04 -8.85
CA GLU A 97 -24.50 2.70 -9.65
C GLU A 97 -23.43 3.35 -8.81
N SER A 98 -23.80 3.91 -7.64
CA SER A 98 -22.87 4.51 -6.69
C SER A 98 -22.00 3.47 -5.96
N LEU A 99 -22.44 2.22 -5.93
CA LEU A 99 -21.77 1.11 -5.26
C LEU A 99 -20.71 0.41 -6.14
N LYS A 100 -20.55 0.82 -7.38
CA LYS A 100 -19.58 0.18 -8.29
C LYS A 100 -18.14 0.41 -7.87
N ASN A 101 -17.85 1.60 -7.34
CA ASN A 101 -16.51 1.99 -6.94
C ASN A 101 -16.55 2.56 -5.52
N ILE A 102 -16.00 1.82 -4.56
CA ILE A 102 -15.93 2.23 -3.17
C ILE A 102 -14.47 2.30 -2.74
N THR A 103 -14.14 3.30 -1.94
CA THR A 103 -12.83 3.39 -1.29
C THR A 103 -12.96 2.90 0.15
N LEU A 104 -12.13 1.96 0.53
CA LEU A 104 -11.93 1.54 1.91
C LEU A 104 -10.66 2.21 2.43
N THR A 105 -10.82 3.10 3.39
CA THR A 105 -9.69 3.75 4.08
C THR A 105 -9.51 3.12 5.45
N ALA A 106 -8.38 2.52 5.69
CA ALA A 106 -8.04 1.85 6.93
C ALA A 106 -6.88 2.56 7.64
N ASP A 107 -6.93 2.62 8.97
CA ASP A 107 -5.82 3.10 9.78
C ASP A 107 -4.65 2.10 9.70
N GLU A 108 -3.41 2.59 9.65
CA GLU A 108 -2.21 1.76 9.57
C GLU A 108 -2.01 0.81 10.76
N HIS A 109 -2.63 1.14 11.92
CA HIS A 109 -2.54 0.34 13.14
C HIS A 109 -3.59 -0.78 13.23
N LEU A 110 -4.47 -0.89 12.22
CA LEU A 110 -5.41 -2.00 12.15
C LEU A 110 -4.72 -3.32 11.85
N GLU A 111 -5.20 -4.37 12.46
CA GLU A 111 -4.76 -5.72 12.12
C GLU A 111 -5.21 -6.07 10.70
N TYR A 112 -4.36 -6.78 9.99
CA TYR A 112 -4.68 -7.25 8.62
C TYR A 112 -6.01 -8.01 8.54
N LYS A 113 -6.31 -8.78 9.60
CA LYS A 113 -7.58 -9.51 9.72
C LYS A 113 -8.79 -8.58 9.66
N ASP A 114 -8.76 -7.46 10.36
CA ASP A 114 -9.87 -6.49 10.39
C ASP A 114 -10.10 -5.87 9.01
N ILE A 115 -9.03 -5.61 8.27
CA ILE A 115 -9.10 -5.10 6.90
C ILE A 115 -9.75 -6.14 5.98
N VAL A 116 -9.31 -7.39 6.06
CA VAL A 116 -9.84 -8.49 5.23
C VAL A 116 -11.30 -8.77 5.56
N ASP A 117 -11.67 -8.76 6.83
CA ASP A 117 -13.06 -8.97 7.27
C ASP A 117 -13.97 -7.85 6.72
N THR A 118 -13.51 -6.60 6.77
CA THR A 118 -14.23 -5.46 6.20
C THR A 118 -14.36 -5.57 4.69
N MET A 119 -13.30 -5.94 3.99
CA MET A 119 -13.36 -6.15 2.55
C MET A 119 -14.34 -7.28 2.17
N SER A 120 -14.40 -8.34 2.98
CA SER A 120 -15.34 -9.44 2.78
C SER A 120 -16.79 -9.00 2.94
N ILE A 121 -17.07 -8.16 3.94
CA ILE A 121 -18.41 -7.57 4.14
C ILE A 121 -18.79 -6.74 2.92
N LEU A 122 -17.92 -5.87 2.45
CA LEU A 122 -18.16 -5.04 1.28
C LEU A 122 -18.36 -5.87 0.01
N LYS A 123 -17.56 -6.91 -0.17
CA LYS A 123 -17.67 -7.80 -1.33
C LYS A 123 -18.97 -8.58 -1.37
N ASN A 124 -19.49 -9.00 -0.23
CA ASN A 124 -20.77 -9.67 -0.12
C ASN A 124 -21.96 -8.79 -0.54
N MET A 125 -21.79 -7.49 -0.62
CA MET A 125 -22.78 -6.53 -1.08
C MET A 125 -22.73 -6.28 -2.60
N ASN A 126 -22.08 -7.14 -3.37
CA ASN A 126 -21.92 -7.05 -4.83
C ASN A 126 -21.20 -5.77 -5.30
N ILE A 127 -20.25 -5.29 -4.53
CA ILE A 127 -19.39 -4.18 -4.91
C ILE A 127 -18.34 -4.71 -5.90
N GLU A 128 -18.28 -4.13 -7.08
CA GLU A 128 -17.37 -4.58 -8.13
C GLU A 128 -15.91 -4.19 -7.86
N ASN A 129 -15.69 -2.94 -7.45
CA ASN A 129 -14.36 -2.40 -7.25
C ASN A 129 -14.24 -1.77 -5.86
N ILE A 130 -13.27 -2.27 -5.10
CA ILE A 130 -12.90 -1.72 -3.80
C ILE A 130 -11.45 -1.25 -3.89
N SER A 131 -11.24 0.05 -3.70
CA SER A 131 -9.90 0.64 -3.60
C SER A 131 -9.48 0.72 -2.13
N LEU A 132 -8.37 0.10 -1.78
CA LEU A 132 -7.83 0.18 -0.42
C LEU A 132 -6.87 1.35 -0.28
N ASN A 133 -7.13 2.21 0.69
CA ASN A 133 -6.27 3.31 1.09
C ASN A 133 -5.85 3.11 2.55
N ILE A 134 -4.56 3.13 2.82
CA ILE A 134 -4.04 3.05 4.19
C ILE A 134 -3.66 4.46 4.64
N GLN A 135 -4.28 4.90 5.72
CA GLN A 135 -4.10 6.24 6.26
C GLN A 135 -3.17 6.19 7.47
N ASN A 136 -2.09 6.95 7.35
CA ASN A 136 -1.21 7.26 8.48
C ASN A 136 -1.65 8.62 9.04
N LYS A 137 -2.30 8.62 10.20
CA LYS A 137 -2.53 9.84 10.96
C LYS A 137 -1.37 10.00 11.93
N ASN A 138 -0.40 10.81 11.53
CA ASN A 138 0.56 11.34 12.48
C ASN A 138 -0.15 12.20 13.52
#